data_297b1a6576e60ac92fa0c2bc45cdb83c
#
_entry.id   297b1a6576e60ac92fa0c2bc45cdb83c
#
_cell.length_a   1.000
_cell.length_b   1.000
_cell.length_c   1.000
_cell.angle_alpha   90.00
_cell.angle_beta   90.00
_cell.angle_gamma   90.00
#
_symmetry.space_group_name_H-M   'P 1'
#
loop_
_entity.id
_entity.type
_entity.pdbx_description
1 polymer ?
#
loop_
_entity_poly.entity_id
_entity_poly.type
_entity_poly.pdbx_seq_one_letter_code
_entity_poly.pdbx_strand_id
1 'polypeptide(L)'
;MNEININKTLEERANTHGDFIEGSITFNKLMDAINEKRSNLDGVQYYALTMIAGKIVRILNGNAHEVDHYRDIIGYATLGGRLDIADEPLSPQPLVDCLQVIDVKRGATITKQKDE
;
A
#
# COMPACT_ATOMS: atom_id res chain seq x y z
N MET A 1 -1.64 -24.12 27.36
CA MET A 1 -1.77 -23.68 27.13
C MET A 1 -1.49 -23.18 26.70
N ASN A 2 -1.55 -23.21 26.45
CA ASN A 2 -1.30 -22.64 25.95
C ASN A 2 -1.57 -21.55 25.89
N GLU A 3 -1.42 -21.12 26.44
CA GLU A 3 -1.63 -19.94 26.33
C GLU A 3 -0.98 -19.40 25.31
N ILE A 4 -1.59 -18.78 24.45
CA ILE A 4 -1.00 -18.10 23.45
C ILE A 4 -0.20 -17.05 23.97
N ASN A 5 0.94 -16.87 23.48
CA ASN A 5 1.78 -15.79 23.93
C ASN A 5 1.37 -14.53 23.20
N ILE A 6 0.34 -13.92 23.67
CA ILE A 6 -0.21 -12.72 23.08
C ILE A 6 0.79 -11.58 23.06
N ASN A 7 1.55 -11.43 24.14
CA ASN A 7 2.53 -10.36 24.21
C ASN A 7 3.60 -10.50 23.12
N LYS A 8 4.03 -11.72 22.88
CA LYS A 8 5.03 -11.93 21.85
C LYS A 8 4.46 -11.63 20.45
N THR A 9 3.22 -12.03 20.23
CA THR A 9 2.57 -11.75 18.96
C THR A 9 2.42 -10.26 18.73
N LEU A 10 2.02 -9.51 19.75
CA LEU A 10 1.87 -8.07 19.62
C LEU A 10 3.20 -7.40 19.38
N GLU A 11 4.24 -7.89 20.03
CA GLU A 11 5.56 -7.35 19.84
C GLU A 11 6.04 -7.57 18.41
N GLU A 12 5.81 -8.76 17.87
CA GLU A 12 6.20 -9.07 16.52
C GLU A 12 5.45 -8.20 15.51
N ARG A 13 4.18 -7.97 15.77
CA ARG A 13 3.40 -7.13 14.89
C ARG A 13 3.85 -5.68 14.94
N ALA A 14 4.23 -5.20 16.12
CA ALA A 14 4.72 -3.84 16.25
C ALA A 14 6.00 -3.65 15.45
N ASN A 15 6.85 -4.66 15.38
CA ASN A 15 8.07 -4.56 14.60
C ASN A 15 7.79 -4.41 13.11
N THR A 16 6.68 -5.00 12.63
CA THR A 16 6.34 -4.95 11.23
C THR A 16 5.39 -3.81 10.92
N HIS A 17 4.38 -3.64 11.76
CA HIS A 17 3.28 -2.71 11.51
C HIS A 17 3.38 -1.40 12.27
N GLY A 18 4.27 -1.33 13.25
CA GLY A 18 4.41 -0.12 14.05
C GLY A 18 3.49 -0.09 15.25
N ASP A 19 3.55 1.00 15.98
CA ASP A 19 2.73 1.18 17.18
C ASP A 19 1.27 1.35 16.79
N PHE A 20 0.41 0.62 17.46
CA PHE A 20 -1.00 0.62 17.11
C PHE A 20 -1.65 1.99 17.32
N ILE A 21 -1.33 2.66 18.41
CA ILE A 21 -1.94 3.95 18.70
C ILE A 21 -1.46 5.00 17.70
N GLU A 22 -0.17 5.06 17.46
CA GLU A 22 0.37 5.99 16.49
C GLU A 22 -0.20 5.71 15.11
N GLY A 23 -0.31 4.43 14.78
CA GLY A 23 -0.87 4.03 13.50
C GLY A 23 -2.31 4.49 13.35
N SER A 24 -3.09 4.41 14.42
CA SER A 24 -4.48 4.82 14.34
C SER A 24 -4.59 6.33 14.08
N ILE A 25 -3.69 7.11 14.64
CA ILE A 25 -3.70 8.54 14.40
C ILE A 25 -3.40 8.83 12.95
N THR A 26 -2.38 8.19 12.41
CA THR A 26 -2.01 8.38 11.01
C THR A 26 -3.14 7.91 10.08
N PHE A 27 -3.72 6.75 10.41
CA PHE A 27 -4.80 6.21 9.60
C PHE A 27 -5.98 7.16 9.55
N ASN A 28 -6.34 7.74 10.68
CA ASN A 28 -7.49 8.65 10.70
C ASN A 28 -7.22 9.91 9.90
N LYS A 29 -5.98 10.38 9.88
CA LYS A 29 -5.64 11.53 9.04
C LYS A 29 -5.79 11.20 7.57
N LEU A 30 -5.34 10.01 7.18
CA LEU A 30 -5.49 9.58 5.79
C LEU A 30 -6.96 9.43 5.43
N MET A 31 -7.73 8.85 6.33
CA MET A 31 -9.15 8.65 6.07
C MET A 31 -9.90 9.97 6.03
N ASP A 32 -9.49 10.95 6.82
CA ASP A 32 -10.11 12.26 6.73
C ASP A 32 -9.98 12.83 5.32
N ALA A 33 -8.79 12.70 4.74
CA ALA A 33 -8.56 13.19 3.39
C ALA A 33 -9.39 12.41 2.36
N ILE A 34 -9.45 11.11 2.52
CA ILE A 34 -10.23 10.27 1.61
C ILE A 34 -11.70 10.61 1.73
N ASN A 35 -12.18 10.78 2.95
CA ASN A 35 -13.59 11.03 3.20
C ASN A 35 -14.05 12.39 2.69
N GLU A 36 -13.15 13.34 2.63
CA GLU A 36 -13.47 14.64 2.06
C GLU A 36 -13.96 14.54 0.64
N LYS A 37 -13.44 13.58 -0.10
CA LYS A 37 -13.79 13.42 -1.51
C LYS A 37 -14.50 12.12 -1.77
N ARG A 38 -15.12 11.57 -0.74
CA ARG A 38 -15.72 10.25 -0.86
C ARG A 38 -16.80 10.20 -1.93
N SER A 39 -17.47 11.31 -2.18
CA SER A 39 -18.53 11.31 -3.18
C SER A 39 -18.02 11.01 -4.58
N ASN A 40 -16.71 11.11 -4.81
CA ASN A 40 -16.12 10.76 -6.09
C ASN A 40 -15.87 9.27 -6.25
N LEU A 41 -16.15 8.48 -5.21
CA LEU A 41 -15.78 7.07 -5.20
C LEU A 41 -17.02 6.20 -5.11
N ASP A 42 -16.97 5.04 -5.78
CA ASP A 42 -17.98 4.04 -5.49
C ASP A 42 -17.50 3.19 -4.30
N GLY A 43 -18.33 2.24 -3.88
CA GLY A 43 -18.01 1.46 -2.71
C GLY A 43 -16.78 0.60 -2.86
N VAL A 44 -16.53 0.08 -4.05
CA VAL A 44 -15.36 -0.76 -4.29
C VAL A 44 -14.10 0.08 -4.19
N GLN A 45 -14.12 1.26 -4.79
CA GLN A 45 -12.98 2.15 -4.74
C GLN A 45 -12.72 2.61 -3.32
N TYR A 46 -13.78 2.97 -2.60
CA TYR A 46 -13.64 3.42 -1.23
C TYR A 46 -13.02 2.32 -0.36
N TYR A 47 -13.49 1.10 -0.52
CA TYR A 47 -12.96 0.00 0.25
C TYR A 47 -11.48 -0.24 -0.07
N ALA A 48 -11.14 -0.23 -1.36
CA ALA A 48 -9.77 -0.45 -1.77
C ALA A 48 -8.85 0.63 -1.20
N LEU A 49 -9.26 1.89 -1.30
CA LEU A 49 -8.43 2.97 -0.80
C LEU A 49 -8.30 2.93 0.72
N THR A 50 -9.35 2.49 1.41
CA THR A 50 -9.27 2.32 2.85
C THR A 50 -8.23 1.27 3.21
N MET A 51 -8.22 0.16 2.49
CA MET A 51 -7.25 -0.90 2.76
C MET A 51 -5.84 -0.44 2.41
N ILE A 52 -5.70 0.31 1.32
CA ILE A 52 -4.40 0.85 0.96
C ILE A 52 -3.91 1.83 2.02
N ALA A 53 -4.81 2.65 2.54
CA ALA A 53 -4.45 3.57 3.62
C ALA A 53 -3.89 2.81 4.81
N GLY A 54 -4.49 1.67 5.13
CA GLY A 54 -3.97 0.84 6.22
C GLY A 54 -2.56 0.37 5.96
N LYS A 55 -2.26 0.01 4.71
CA LYS A 55 -0.91 -0.42 4.38
C LYS A 55 0.07 0.74 4.43
N ILE A 56 -0.36 1.91 4.00
CA ILE A 56 0.49 3.09 4.08
C ILE A 56 0.88 3.35 5.54
N VAL A 57 -0.09 3.21 6.44
CA VAL A 57 0.19 3.40 7.86
C VAL A 57 1.28 2.44 8.34
N ARG A 58 1.21 1.19 7.91
CA ARG A 58 2.20 0.21 8.32
C ARG A 58 3.57 0.53 7.76
N ILE A 59 3.62 1.08 6.55
CA ILE A 59 4.88 1.49 5.97
C ILE A 59 5.48 2.67 6.73
N LEU A 60 4.64 3.62 7.09
CA LEU A 60 5.12 4.84 7.75
C LEU A 60 5.51 4.61 9.20
N ASN A 61 4.76 3.79 9.91
CA ASN A 61 4.98 3.63 11.34
C ASN A 61 5.66 2.32 11.72
N GLY A 62 5.80 1.42 10.76
CA GLY A 62 6.42 0.14 11.02
C GLY A 62 7.67 -0.03 10.19
N ASN A 63 7.77 -1.16 9.52
CA ASN A 63 8.91 -1.45 8.68
C ASN A 63 8.64 -1.01 7.26
N ALA A 64 9.22 0.11 6.86
CA ALA A 64 9.00 0.65 5.52
C ALA A 64 9.55 -0.26 4.42
N HIS A 65 10.37 -1.22 4.79
CA HIS A 65 10.96 -2.13 3.81
C HIS A 65 10.26 -3.48 3.74
N GLU A 66 9.15 -3.61 4.46
CA GLU A 66 8.43 -4.88 4.45
C GLU A 66 7.74 -5.04 3.10
N VAL A 67 8.19 -6.03 2.34
CA VAL A 67 7.72 -6.23 0.97
C VAL A 67 6.22 -6.52 0.91
N ASP A 68 5.71 -7.21 1.91
CA ASP A 68 4.30 -7.61 1.88
C ASP A 68 3.37 -6.40 1.91
N HIS A 69 3.77 -5.31 2.54
CA HIS A 69 2.93 -4.12 2.56
C HIS A 69 2.71 -3.61 1.13
N TYR A 70 3.77 -3.58 0.35
CA TYR A 70 3.68 -3.10 -1.03
C TYR A 70 2.93 -4.08 -1.92
N ARG A 71 3.11 -5.38 -1.70
CA ARG A 71 2.36 -6.37 -2.45
C ARG A 71 0.88 -6.27 -2.18
N ASP A 72 0.51 -6.02 -0.94
CA ASP A 72 -0.89 -5.86 -0.60
C ASP A 72 -1.48 -4.64 -1.29
N ILE A 73 -0.70 -3.55 -1.38
CA ILE A 73 -1.16 -2.36 -2.08
C ILE A 73 -1.42 -2.67 -3.55
N ILE A 74 -0.52 -3.43 -4.18
CA ILE A 74 -0.72 -3.84 -5.57
C ILE A 74 -2.04 -4.59 -5.72
N GLY A 75 -2.30 -5.51 -4.79
CA GLY A 75 -3.53 -6.29 -4.85
C GLY A 75 -4.76 -5.42 -4.73
N TYR A 76 -4.79 -4.55 -3.74
CA TYR A 76 -5.96 -3.69 -3.57
C TYR A 76 -6.10 -2.69 -4.69
N ALA A 77 -4.98 -2.18 -5.22
CA ALA A 77 -5.05 -1.26 -6.34
C ALA A 77 -5.61 -1.95 -7.57
N THR A 78 -5.20 -3.19 -7.79
CA THR A 78 -5.70 -3.97 -8.91
C THR A 78 -7.20 -4.19 -8.82
N LEU A 79 -7.65 -4.59 -7.63
CA LEU A 79 -9.07 -4.86 -7.43
C LEU A 79 -9.89 -3.58 -7.45
N GLY A 80 -9.40 -2.55 -6.78
CA GLY A 80 -10.14 -1.29 -6.71
C GLY A 80 -10.22 -0.58 -8.04
N GLY A 81 -9.16 -0.67 -8.83
CA GLY A 81 -9.15 -0.07 -10.15
C GLY A 81 -9.80 -0.94 -11.20
N ARG A 82 -10.21 -2.15 -10.82
CA ARG A 82 -10.79 -3.12 -11.75
C ARG A 82 -9.90 -3.31 -12.96
N LEU A 83 -8.61 -3.46 -12.67
CA LEU A 83 -7.62 -3.60 -13.72
C LEU A 83 -7.63 -5.02 -14.26
N ASP A 84 -7.50 -5.12 -15.57
CA ASP A 84 -7.45 -6.42 -16.22
C ASP A 84 -6.00 -6.80 -16.41
N ILE A 85 -5.44 -7.40 -15.39
CA ILE A 85 -4.04 -7.79 -15.39
C ILE A 85 -3.96 -9.22 -15.88
N ALA A 86 -3.01 -9.48 -16.77
CA ALA A 86 -2.85 -10.82 -17.27
C ALA A 86 -2.59 -11.79 -16.14
N ASP A 87 -3.00 -13.04 -16.36
CA ASP A 87 -2.89 -14.05 -15.36
C ASP A 87 -1.52 -14.56 -15.14
N GLU A 88 -0.51 -13.92 -15.53
CA GLU A 88 0.81 -14.40 -15.25
C GLU A 88 1.25 -13.85 -13.93
N PRO A 89 2.14 -14.55 -13.26
CA PRO A 89 2.62 -14.10 -11.96
C PRO A 89 3.20 -12.71 -12.08
N LEU A 90 3.04 -11.93 -11.04
CA LEU A 90 3.68 -10.65 -11.00
C LEU A 90 5.17 -10.82 -11.05
N SER A 91 5.78 -10.14 -11.95
CA SER A 91 7.23 -10.17 -12.07
C SER A 91 7.73 -8.78 -11.78
N PRO A 92 9.03 -8.61 -11.58
CA PRO A 92 9.55 -7.27 -11.38
C PRO A 92 9.30 -6.34 -12.55
N GLN A 93 9.12 -6.90 -13.73
CA GLN A 93 8.99 -6.09 -14.91
C GLN A 93 7.80 -5.14 -14.88
N PRO A 94 6.58 -5.58 -14.62
CA PRO A 94 5.47 -4.63 -14.55
C PRO A 94 5.69 -3.57 -13.49
N LEU A 95 6.29 -3.95 -12.39
CA LEU A 95 6.55 -3.01 -11.34
C LEU A 95 7.57 -1.97 -11.78
N VAL A 96 8.59 -2.41 -12.47
CA VAL A 96 9.60 -1.50 -12.97
C VAL A 96 8.99 -0.52 -13.95
N ASP A 97 8.11 -1.00 -14.82
CA ASP A 97 7.45 -0.15 -15.78
C ASP A 97 6.63 0.93 -15.08
N CYS A 98 5.95 0.59 -14.00
CA CYS A 98 5.20 1.56 -13.25
C CYS A 98 6.10 2.64 -12.67
N LEU A 99 7.24 2.24 -12.18
CA LEU A 99 8.18 3.20 -11.62
C LEU A 99 8.71 4.13 -12.69
N GLN A 100 8.97 3.59 -13.87
CA GLN A 100 9.46 4.42 -14.96
C GLN A 100 8.42 5.46 -15.37
N VAL A 101 7.17 5.08 -15.40
CA VAL A 101 6.12 6.01 -15.74
C VAL A 101 6.07 7.14 -14.72
N ILE A 102 6.21 6.81 -13.45
CA ILE A 102 6.19 7.82 -12.42
C ILE A 102 7.37 8.77 -12.58
N ASP A 103 8.52 8.23 -12.88
CA ASP A 103 9.70 9.07 -13.06
C ASP A 103 9.52 10.04 -14.23
N VAL A 104 8.96 9.55 -15.31
CA VAL A 104 8.71 10.40 -16.45
C VAL A 104 7.77 11.54 -16.06
N LYS A 105 6.75 11.24 -15.32
CA LYS A 105 5.80 12.27 -14.90
C LYS A 105 6.44 13.31 -14.03
N ARG A 106 7.45 12.93 -13.30
CA ARG A 106 8.16 13.91 -12.50
C ARG A 106 9.15 14.73 -13.31
N GLY A 107 9.29 14.38 -14.57
CA GLY A 107 10.27 15.03 -15.38
C GLY A 107 11.64 14.49 -15.16
N ALA A 108 11.72 13.42 -14.49
CA ALA A 108 12.98 12.83 -14.30
C ALA A 108 13.31 12.16 -15.51
N THR A 109 13.71 12.18 -16.07
CA THR A 109 13.83 11.70 -17.18
C THR A 109 14.40 10.62 -17.30
N ILE A 110 14.21 10.04 -17.12
CA ILE A 110 14.56 8.90 -17.19
C ILE A 110 14.70 8.30 -18.29
N THR A 111 14.60 8.35 -18.70
CA THR A 111 14.43 7.96 -19.45
C THR A 111 15.07 7.59 -20.16
N LYS A 112 15.32 7.42 -20.17
CA LYS A 112 15.59 7.18 -20.60
C LYS A 112 15.70 6.40 -20.89
N GLN A 113 15.75 5.91 -20.75
CA GLN A 113 15.71 5.33 -20.92
C GLN A 113 15.62 4.83 -21.49
N LYS A 114 15.78 4.71 -21.81
CA LYS A 114 15.50 4.33 -22.41
C LYS A 114 15.61 4.06 -23.04
N ASP A 115 15.85 4.01 -23.23
CA ASP A 115 15.74 3.87 -23.82
C ASP A 115 15.65 3.55 -24.35
N GLU A 116 15.58 3.40 -24.44
CA GLU A 116 15.29 3.17 -24.96
C GLU A 116 15.28 3.03 -25.36
#